data_dbe419c463bb410a5918db162befd5a5
#
_entry.id   dbe419c463bb410a5918db162befd5a5
#
_cell.length_a   1.000
_cell.length_b   1.000
_cell.length_c   1.000
_cell.angle_alpha   90.00
_cell.angle_beta   90.00
_cell.angle_gamma   90.00
#
_symmetry.space_group_name_H-M   'P 1'
#
loop_
_entity.id
_entity.type
_entity.pdbx_description
1 polymer ?
#
loop_
_entity_poly.entity_id
_entity_poly.type
_entity_poly.pdbx_seq_one_letter_code
_entity_poly.pdbx_strand_id
1 'polypeptide(L)'
;MLNLKTLTGAAVPVLMTLAYISGPISTAQAQQASTESRQFSAQTGEIVLAARNHVLTEEHQAALSKLAQALTLTDITPYERAVIYQMQGSSYYQLGQLPFAITAFEQALGSGGLNAKEAADTRLKIAQLMIVAGRYAEGAQGLENYLKARGQEKAEFAEQLTQAWIQAEQYSRALPWAKKWFAAANPKERRHFDLMNFLYNKLEQSGPQADIVKQMINRWPEDRELWDAWASLFTVAGQDENAFAVTKLLYLGGVLTSEDEILKVVQYYSYYEMPYQAAQILEKELNAGRVSRDTDKLVQLATLFRQAREYARAIPVLEAATQSGGTGALYAQLGEALYNEGLCVRAETAFKKAIDQGYKAGKAWTLIATCRYEDVQKQQKLSCQMTEAEKTAAAKTKARQSTIAAFKNVPLDSKQARDAKKWISFIKSERLTFDKRCEFEERVRREECFKDISRAIEGQFVDGKFTLGNPKCEAYYEAYDEKYGTNIAG
;
A
#
# COMPACT_ATOMS: atom_id res chain seq x y z
N MET A 1 15.37 -0.02 10.47
CA MET A 1 16.79 -0.43 10.20
C MET A 1 17.16 -1.49 11.23
N LEU A 2 17.05 -2.76 10.83
CA LEU A 2 17.45 -3.88 11.69
C LEU A 2 18.95 -3.77 12.00
N ASN A 3 19.25 -3.76 13.28
CA ASN A 3 20.60 -3.53 13.80
C ASN A 3 21.45 -4.79 13.56
N LEU A 4 22.31 -4.75 12.54
CA LEU A 4 23.19 -5.87 12.12
C LEU A 4 24.12 -6.38 13.26
N LYS A 5 24.23 -5.63 14.37
CA LYS A 5 25.08 -6.00 15.51
C LYS A 5 24.58 -7.22 16.30
N THR A 6 23.32 -7.59 16.18
CA THR A 6 22.77 -8.76 16.88
C THR A 6 22.95 -10.08 16.12
N LEU A 7 23.26 -10.03 14.82
CA LEU A 7 23.56 -11.23 14.00
C LEU A 7 25.02 -11.68 14.08
N THR A 8 25.93 -10.84 14.60
CA THR A 8 27.36 -11.13 14.67
C THR A 8 27.81 -11.82 15.96
N GLY A 9 26.90 -12.07 16.90
CA GLY A 9 27.23 -12.56 18.25
C GLY A 9 27.30 -14.09 18.44
N ALA A 10 26.97 -14.89 17.44
CA ALA A 10 27.16 -16.34 17.52
C ALA A 10 28.50 -16.72 16.87
N ALA A 11 29.56 -16.67 17.64
CA ALA A 11 30.80 -17.42 17.30
C ALA A 11 30.36 -18.87 17.11
N VAL A 12 30.34 -19.32 15.86
CA VAL A 12 30.17 -20.75 15.56
C VAL A 12 31.30 -21.47 16.24
N PRO A 13 31.06 -22.33 17.23
CA PRO A 13 32.16 -23.15 17.77
C PRO A 13 32.60 -24.04 16.63
N VAL A 14 33.78 -23.72 16.08
CA VAL A 14 34.50 -24.65 15.21
C VAL A 14 34.92 -25.79 16.11
N LEU A 15 34.05 -26.78 16.28
CA LEU A 15 34.37 -28.04 16.91
C LEU A 15 35.38 -28.76 16.02
N MET A 16 36.65 -28.33 16.12
CA MET A 16 37.73 -29.14 15.66
C MET A 16 37.89 -30.27 16.66
N THR A 17 37.10 -31.32 16.52
CA THR A 17 37.39 -32.60 17.16
C THR A 17 38.73 -33.06 16.61
N LEU A 18 39.78 -32.95 17.43
CA LEU A 18 41.03 -33.64 17.24
C LEU A 18 40.69 -35.13 17.29
N ALA A 19 40.43 -35.72 16.13
CA ALA A 19 40.38 -37.18 16.03
C ALA A 19 41.76 -37.71 16.27
N TYR A 20 42.01 -38.12 17.50
CA TYR A 20 43.18 -38.90 17.83
C TYR A 20 43.18 -40.14 16.94
N ILE A 21 44.25 -40.29 16.16
CA ILE A 21 44.52 -41.49 15.37
C ILE A 21 44.91 -42.60 16.36
N SER A 22 43.89 -43.24 16.93
CA SER A 22 44.02 -44.52 17.61
C SER A 22 43.21 -45.54 16.78
N GLY A 23 43.82 -46.08 15.72
CA GLY A 23 43.25 -47.16 14.94
C GLY A 23 43.87 -48.47 15.35
N PRO A 24 43.07 -49.54 15.58
CA PRO A 24 43.60 -50.89 15.70
C PRO A 24 44.07 -51.39 14.34
N ILE A 25 45.15 -52.11 14.36
CA ILE A 25 45.73 -52.82 13.22
C ILE A 25 44.76 -53.93 12.83
N SER A 26 44.08 -53.80 11.70
CA SER A 26 43.42 -54.94 11.06
C SER A 26 43.92 -55.10 9.64
N THR A 27 44.51 -56.26 9.43
CA THR A 27 44.94 -56.80 8.16
C THR A 27 43.77 -57.08 7.24
N ALA A 28 43.68 -56.40 6.09
CA ALA A 28 42.94 -56.82 4.93
C ALA A 28 43.66 -56.45 3.64
N GLN A 29 43.82 -57.44 2.78
CA GLN A 29 44.64 -57.51 1.58
C GLN A 29 44.15 -56.63 0.42
N ALA A 30 45.12 -56.15 -0.33
CA ALA A 30 45.20 -55.94 -1.78
C ALA A 30 44.42 -54.80 -2.40
N GLN A 31 45.15 -53.73 -2.76
CA GLN A 31 45.29 -53.34 -4.16
C GLN A 31 46.60 -52.56 -4.29
N GLN A 32 47.52 -53.04 -5.14
CA GLN A 32 48.82 -52.47 -5.44
C GLN A 32 48.65 -51.12 -6.21
N ALA A 33 48.87 -50.05 -5.47
CA ALA A 33 49.42 -48.81 -6.00
C ALA A 33 50.45 -48.35 -4.96
N SER A 34 51.68 -48.22 -5.33
CA SER A 34 52.88 -47.81 -4.58
C SER A 34 52.63 -47.50 -3.09
N THR A 35 52.76 -48.48 -2.23
CA THR A 35 52.80 -48.30 -0.79
C THR A 35 54.15 -47.72 -0.40
N GLU A 36 54.35 -46.39 -0.60
CA GLU A 36 55.26 -45.64 0.27
C GLU A 36 54.79 -45.94 1.70
N SER A 37 55.69 -46.39 2.56
CA SER A 37 55.37 -46.78 3.91
C SER A 37 54.77 -45.58 4.65
N ARG A 38 53.47 -45.65 5.02
CA ARG A 38 52.78 -44.62 5.82
C ARG A 38 53.15 -44.76 7.29
N GLN A 39 54.43 -44.96 7.54
CA GLN A 39 55.02 -45.06 8.85
C GLN A 39 56.13 -44.03 8.99
N PHE A 40 56.33 -43.51 10.19
CA PHE A 40 57.42 -42.67 10.49
C PHE A 40 58.74 -43.46 10.54
N SER A 41 59.80 -42.94 9.99
CA SER A 41 61.13 -43.37 10.24
C SER A 41 61.48 -43.24 11.73
N ALA A 42 62.42 -44.03 12.26
CA ALA A 42 62.72 -44.02 13.67
C ALA A 42 63.13 -42.60 14.15
N GLN A 43 63.96 -41.89 13.36
CA GLN A 43 64.41 -40.58 13.68
C GLN A 43 63.31 -39.52 13.63
N THR A 44 62.51 -39.48 12.58
CA THR A 44 61.36 -38.55 12.44
C THR A 44 60.31 -38.86 13.50
N GLY A 45 60.03 -40.12 13.75
CA GLY A 45 59.09 -40.59 14.74
C GLY A 45 59.36 -40.15 16.16
N GLU A 46 60.64 -40.19 16.59
CA GLU A 46 61.04 -39.73 17.91
C GLU A 46 60.75 -38.22 18.09
N ILE A 47 61.18 -37.42 17.12
CA ILE A 47 60.92 -35.94 17.17
C ILE A 47 59.44 -35.61 17.15
N VAL A 48 58.68 -36.28 16.28
CA VAL A 48 57.21 -36.06 16.18
C VAL A 48 56.50 -36.51 17.44
N LEU A 49 56.95 -37.58 18.08
CA LEU A 49 56.41 -38.03 19.37
C LEU A 49 56.66 -36.99 20.47
N ALA A 50 57.89 -36.45 20.53
CA ALA A 50 58.19 -35.33 21.45
C ALA A 50 57.31 -34.12 21.19
N ALA A 51 57.15 -33.74 19.93
CA ALA A 51 56.25 -32.65 19.57
C ALA A 51 54.77 -32.92 19.98
N ARG A 52 54.29 -34.16 19.78
CA ARG A 52 52.96 -34.61 20.22
C ARG A 52 52.78 -34.49 21.74
N ASN A 53 53.79 -34.87 22.52
CA ASN A 53 53.76 -34.72 23.97
C ASN A 53 53.59 -33.24 24.36
N HIS A 54 54.30 -32.30 23.72
CA HIS A 54 54.11 -30.86 23.93
C HIS A 54 52.72 -30.39 23.51
N VAL A 55 52.14 -30.93 22.45
CA VAL A 55 50.73 -30.63 22.08
C VAL A 55 49.78 -31.09 23.17
N LEU A 56 49.99 -32.28 23.76
CA LEU A 56 49.14 -32.83 24.83
C LEU A 56 49.23 -32.03 26.13
N THR A 57 50.37 -31.35 26.38
CA THR A 57 50.59 -30.46 27.52
C THR A 57 50.28 -28.99 27.19
N GLU A 58 49.63 -28.71 26.02
CA GLU A 58 49.29 -27.37 25.53
C GLU A 58 50.51 -26.44 25.27
N GLU A 59 51.72 -27.01 25.26
CA GLU A 59 52.96 -26.29 24.98
C GLU A 59 53.18 -26.13 23.46
N HIS A 60 52.23 -25.47 22.78
CA HIS A 60 52.18 -25.41 21.31
C HIS A 60 53.42 -24.77 20.68
N GLN A 61 54.07 -23.80 21.36
CA GLN A 61 55.28 -23.18 20.85
C GLN A 61 56.47 -24.16 20.88
N ALA A 62 56.61 -24.97 21.94
CA ALA A 62 57.60 -26.03 22.02
C ALA A 62 57.37 -27.13 20.98
N ALA A 63 56.08 -27.51 20.77
CA ALA A 63 55.68 -28.41 19.71
C ALA A 63 56.11 -27.91 18.33
N LEU A 64 55.86 -26.64 18.01
CA LEU A 64 56.26 -26.04 16.74
C LEU A 64 57.77 -26.08 16.53
N SER A 65 58.59 -25.85 17.59
CA SER A 65 60.07 -25.94 17.55
C SER A 65 60.52 -27.35 17.19
N LYS A 66 59.93 -28.37 17.82
CA LYS A 66 60.24 -29.78 17.51
C LYS A 66 59.82 -30.17 16.08
N LEU A 67 58.61 -29.73 15.65
CA LEU A 67 58.11 -30.00 14.29
C LEU A 67 59.00 -29.29 13.22
N ALA A 68 59.51 -28.10 13.51
CA ALA A 68 60.48 -27.42 12.64
C ALA A 68 61.77 -28.19 12.54
N GLN A 69 62.28 -28.74 13.67
CA GLN A 69 63.46 -29.61 13.68
C GLN A 69 63.24 -30.88 12.82
N ALA A 70 62.05 -31.50 12.90
CA ALA A 70 61.78 -32.68 12.08
C ALA A 70 61.81 -32.36 10.57
N LEU A 71 61.38 -31.16 10.13
CA LEU A 71 61.43 -30.74 8.74
C LEU A 71 62.86 -30.51 8.18
N THR A 72 63.85 -30.41 9.01
CA THR A 72 65.28 -30.25 8.59
C THR A 72 65.93 -31.58 8.24
N LEU A 73 65.31 -32.72 8.54
CA LEU A 73 65.83 -34.04 8.20
C LEU A 73 65.86 -34.25 6.67
N THR A 74 66.89 -34.88 6.17
CA THR A 74 67.11 -35.09 4.72
C THR A 74 66.17 -36.13 4.08
N ASP A 75 65.85 -37.19 4.82
CA ASP A 75 65.19 -38.36 4.33
C ASP A 75 63.69 -38.42 4.74
N ILE A 76 63.07 -37.25 4.95
CA ILE A 76 61.66 -37.15 5.35
C ILE A 76 60.73 -37.48 4.16
N THR A 77 59.88 -38.49 4.35
CA THR A 77 58.92 -38.92 3.33
C THR A 77 57.80 -37.87 3.10
N PRO A 78 57.14 -37.88 1.93
CA PRO A 78 55.95 -37.03 1.69
C PRO A 78 54.87 -37.18 2.76
N TYR A 79 54.65 -38.39 3.28
CA TYR A 79 53.68 -38.68 4.35
C TYR A 79 54.08 -38.01 5.67
N GLU A 80 55.33 -38.22 6.11
CA GLU A 80 55.83 -37.60 7.33
C GLU A 80 55.77 -36.09 7.26
N ARG A 81 56.17 -35.50 6.15
CA ARG A 81 56.11 -34.05 5.88
C ARG A 81 54.67 -33.54 6.00
N ALA A 82 53.71 -34.26 5.40
CA ALA A 82 52.27 -33.91 5.47
C ALA A 82 51.75 -33.89 6.91
N VAL A 83 52.06 -34.93 7.69
CA VAL A 83 51.62 -35.04 9.09
C VAL A 83 52.26 -33.95 9.96
N ILE A 84 53.56 -33.67 9.77
CA ILE A 84 54.26 -32.60 10.50
C ILE A 84 53.61 -31.25 10.23
N TYR A 85 53.30 -30.93 8.94
CA TYR A 85 52.63 -29.68 8.60
C TYR A 85 51.18 -29.64 9.15
N GLN A 86 50.46 -30.75 9.20
CA GLN A 86 49.14 -30.79 9.85
C GLN A 86 49.23 -30.51 11.35
N MET A 87 50.25 -31.07 12.03
CA MET A 87 50.51 -30.78 13.46
C MET A 87 50.89 -29.32 13.68
N GLN A 88 51.76 -28.74 12.82
CA GLN A 88 52.07 -27.32 12.87
C GLN A 88 50.82 -26.46 12.67
N GLY A 89 50.01 -26.77 11.67
CA GLY A 89 48.73 -26.07 11.41
C GLY A 89 47.81 -26.09 12.63
N SER A 90 47.68 -27.25 13.29
CA SER A 90 46.89 -27.37 14.52
C SER A 90 47.49 -26.56 15.68
N SER A 91 48.83 -26.56 15.87
CA SER A 91 49.51 -25.78 16.91
C SER A 91 49.40 -24.27 16.68
N TYR A 92 49.55 -23.81 15.44
CA TYR A 92 49.34 -22.40 15.08
C TYR A 92 47.91 -21.97 15.33
N TYR A 93 46.93 -22.83 15.05
CA TYR A 93 45.52 -22.54 15.33
C TYR A 93 45.29 -22.35 16.83
N GLN A 94 45.81 -23.24 17.68
CA GLN A 94 45.67 -23.12 19.13
C GLN A 94 46.33 -21.84 19.68
N LEU A 95 47.41 -21.37 19.05
CA LEU A 95 48.07 -20.11 19.37
C LEU A 95 47.32 -18.87 18.77
N GLY A 96 46.21 -19.03 18.09
CA GLY A 96 45.47 -17.93 17.42
C GLY A 96 46.16 -17.39 16.17
N GLN A 97 47.22 -18.04 15.71
CA GLN A 97 48.04 -17.61 14.57
C GLN A 97 47.45 -18.14 13.25
N LEU A 98 46.19 -17.69 12.92
CA LEU A 98 45.41 -18.21 11.81
C LEU A 98 46.13 -18.20 10.44
N PRO A 99 46.85 -17.14 10.03
CA PRO A 99 47.58 -17.15 8.74
C PRO A 99 48.63 -18.28 8.67
N PHE A 100 49.40 -18.49 9.74
CA PHE A 100 50.39 -19.54 9.79
C PHE A 100 49.73 -20.93 9.81
N ALA A 101 48.61 -21.10 10.50
CA ALA A 101 47.82 -22.33 10.48
C ALA A 101 47.35 -22.69 9.07
N ILE A 102 46.81 -21.74 8.33
CA ILE A 102 46.38 -21.93 6.94
C ILE A 102 47.55 -22.36 6.07
N THR A 103 48.66 -21.62 6.12
CA THR A 103 49.86 -21.92 5.34
C THR A 103 50.40 -23.33 5.65
N ALA A 104 50.44 -23.72 6.92
CA ALA A 104 50.92 -25.06 7.30
C ALA A 104 49.99 -26.18 6.74
N PHE A 105 48.68 -26.00 6.78
CA PHE A 105 47.77 -26.97 6.17
C PHE A 105 47.85 -26.98 4.62
N GLU A 106 48.10 -25.87 3.97
CA GLU A 106 48.39 -25.80 2.53
C GLU A 106 49.68 -26.54 2.18
N GLN A 107 50.73 -26.40 2.99
CA GLN A 107 52.00 -27.15 2.85
C GLN A 107 51.76 -28.67 3.05
N ALA A 108 50.86 -29.04 3.98
CA ALA A 108 50.50 -30.44 4.16
C ALA A 108 49.83 -31.03 2.88
N LEU A 109 48.95 -30.27 2.23
CA LEU A 109 48.39 -30.67 0.95
C LEU A 109 49.44 -30.73 -0.16
N GLY A 110 50.33 -29.75 -0.22
CA GLY A 110 51.41 -29.65 -1.24
C GLY A 110 52.47 -30.76 -1.10
N SER A 111 52.59 -31.41 0.06
CA SER A 111 53.58 -32.47 0.28
C SER A 111 53.30 -33.74 -0.52
N GLY A 112 52.07 -33.95 -0.99
CA GLY A 112 51.69 -35.17 -1.75
C GLY A 112 51.50 -36.44 -0.90
N GLY A 113 51.74 -36.38 0.42
CA GLY A 113 51.69 -37.55 1.32
C GLY A 113 50.29 -37.89 1.88
N LEU A 114 49.29 -37.06 1.64
CA LEU A 114 47.93 -37.28 2.14
C LEU A 114 47.14 -38.16 1.17
N ASN A 115 46.37 -39.13 1.71
CA ASN A 115 45.39 -39.85 0.90
C ASN A 115 44.19 -38.91 0.56
N ALA A 116 43.33 -39.38 -0.33
CA ALA A 116 42.19 -38.59 -0.82
C ALA A 116 41.25 -38.09 0.32
N LYS A 117 41.03 -38.90 1.35
CA LYS A 117 40.21 -38.52 2.51
C LYS A 117 40.92 -37.46 3.36
N GLU A 118 42.17 -37.69 3.72
CA GLU A 118 42.98 -36.77 4.51
C GLU A 118 43.12 -35.41 3.81
N ALA A 119 43.38 -35.45 2.50
CA ALA A 119 43.45 -34.24 1.68
C ALA A 119 42.11 -33.47 1.65
N ALA A 120 40.99 -34.17 1.56
CA ALA A 120 39.66 -33.55 1.63
C ALA A 120 39.41 -32.94 3.00
N ASP A 121 39.70 -33.66 4.08
CA ASP A 121 39.51 -33.17 5.45
C ASP A 121 40.47 -31.97 5.75
N THR A 122 41.67 -31.95 5.18
CA THR A 122 42.60 -30.81 5.29
C THR A 122 42.07 -29.60 4.51
N ARG A 123 41.52 -29.78 3.30
CA ARG A 123 40.85 -28.69 2.57
C ARG A 123 39.66 -28.11 3.34
N LEU A 124 38.86 -28.96 4.00
CA LEU A 124 37.77 -28.50 4.87
C LEU A 124 38.29 -27.62 6.00
N LYS A 125 39.38 -28.06 6.70
CA LYS A 125 39.99 -27.28 7.76
C LYS A 125 40.48 -25.92 7.26
N ILE A 126 41.19 -25.88 6.12
CA ILE A 126 41.63 -24.65 5.50
C ILE A 126 40.45 -23.72 5.23
N ALA A 127 39.37 -24.21 4.61
CA ALA A 127 38.19 -23.42 4.31
C ALA A 127 37.55 -22.82 5.57
N GLN A 128 37.42 -23.62 6.63
CA GLN A 128 36.90 -23.15 7.92
C GLN A 128 37.81 -22.12 8.57
N LEU A 129 39.17 -22.34 8.55
CA LEU A 129 40.13 -21.37 9.06
C LEU A 129 40.10 -20.05 8.29
N MET A 130 39.95 -20.09 6.98
CA MET A 130 39.79 -18.89 6.15
C MET A 130 38.55 -18.08 6.58
N ILE A 131 37.41 -18.74 6.86
CA ILE A 131 36.20 -18.07 7.37
C ILE A 131 36.50 -17.39 8.71
N VAL A 132 37.14 -18.10 9.64
CA VAL A 132 37.51 -17.56 10.97
C VAL A 132 38.51 -16.40 10.84
N ALA A 133 39.43 -16.47 9.88
CA ALA A 133 40.41 -15.44 9.60
C ALA A 133 39.85 -14.21 8.83
N GLY A 134 38.53 -14.18 8.56
CA GLY A 134 37.87 -13.08 7.83
C GLY A 134 38.01 -13.17 6.29
N ARG A 135 38.65 -14.24 5.77
CA ARG A 135 38.74 -14.53 4.33
C ARG A 135 37.46 -15.23 3.86
N TYR A 136 36.32 -14.58 4.07
CA TYR A 136 34.98 -15.19 3.95
C TYR A 136 34.69 -15.78 2.58
N ALA A 137 34.97 -15.05 1.51
CA ALA A 137 34.69 -15.51 0.14
C ALA A 137 35.53 -16.75 -0.22
N GLU A 138 36.79 -16.76 0.14
CA GLU A 138 37.72 -17.87 -0.13
C GLU A 138 37.34 -19.09 0.68
N GLY A 139 37.06 -18.90 1.97
CA GLY A 139 36.63 -19.98 2.84
C GLY A 139 35.29 -20.58 2.43
N ALA A 140 34.32 -19.77 2.07
CA ALA A 140 33.02 -20.24 1.58
C ALA A 140 33.18 -21.03 0.27
N GLN A 141 33.97 -20.52 -0.67
CA GLN A 141 34.29 -21.23 -1.91
C GLN A 141 34.97 -22.57 -1.66
N GLY A 142 35.93 -22.60 -0.72
CA GLY A 142 36.58 -23.83 -0.33
C GLY A 142 35.62 -24.86 0.25
N LEU A 143 34.71 -24.40 1.09
CA LEU A 143 33.69 -25.26 1.69
C LEU A 143 32.69 -25.79 0.64
N GLU A 144 32.26 -24.96 -0.32
CA GLU A 144 31.43 -25.42 -1.45
C GLU A 144 32.14 -26.50 -2.30
N ASN A 145 33.45 -26.27 -2.58
CA ASN A 145 34.22 -27.23 -3.34
C ASN A 145 34.37 -28.59 -2.59
N TYR A 146 34.51 -28.54 -1.27
CA TYR A 146 34.54 -29.75 -0.43
C TYR A 146 33.21 -30.52 -0.52
N LEU A 147 32.07 -29.83 -0.38
CA LEU A 147 30.75 -30.47 -0.46
C LEU A 147 30.49 -31.08 -1.83
N LYS A 148 30.85 -30.36 -2.90
CA LYS A 148 30.72 -30.83 -4.29
C LYS A 148 31.54 -32.08 -4.54
N ALA A 149 32.80 -32.13 -4.04
CA ALA A 149 33.68 -33.29 -4.21
C ALA A 149 33.17 -34.53 -3.47
N ARG A 150 32.42 -34.35 -2.39
CA ARG A 150 31.83 -35.47 -1.62
C ARG A 150 30.47 -35.94 -2.12
N GLY A 151 29.84 -35.20 -3.03
CA GLY A 151 28.50 -35.51 -3.51
C GLY A 151 27.40 -35.43 -2.43
N GLN A 152 27.69 -34.81 -1.28
CA GLN A 152 26.77 -34.68 -0.15
C GLN A 152 26.65 -33.23 0.26
N GLU A 153 25.52 -32.63 -0.03
CA GLU A 153 25.13 -31.34 0.51
C GLU A 153 24.55 -31.53 1.92
N LYS A 154 25.38 -31.44 2.94
CA LYS A 154 24.91 -31.54 4.32
C LYS A 154 24.32 -30.21 4.78
N ALA A 155 23.11 -30.26 5.31
CA ALA A 155 22.42 -29.08 5.86
C ALA A 155 23.22 -28.37 6.98
N GLU A 156 24.09 -29.10 7.69
CA GLU A 156 24.96 -28.57 8.75
C GLU A 156 25.90 -27.45 8.28
N PHE A 157 26.30 -27.45 7.01
CA PHE A 157 27.14 -26.39 6.44
C PHE A 157 26.33 -25.23 5.84
N ALA A 158 25.03 -25.37 5.73
CA ALA A 158 24.19 -24.35 5.08
C ALA A 158 24.21 -23.05 5.86
N GLU A 159 24.14 -23.08 7.19
CA GLU A 159 24.23 -21.90 8.04
C GLU A 159 25.62 -21.22 7.88
N GLN A 160 26.70 -22.02 7.98
CA GLN A 160 28.07 -21.52 7.87
C GLN A 160 28.33 -20.84 6.51
N LEU A 161 27.89 -21.49 5.42
CA LEU A 161 28.00 -20.93 4.06
C LEU A 161 27.15 -19.67 3.89
N THR A 162 25.94 -19.67 4.45
CA THR A 162 25.08 -18.49 4.41
C THR A 162 25.77 -17.30 5.08
N GLN A 163 26.28 -17.50 6.29
CA GLN A 163 26.94 -16.45 7.04
C GLN A 163 28.24 -15.97 6.35
N ALA A 164 29.05 -16.91 5.85
CA ALA A 164 30.28 -16.57 5.16
C ALA A 164 30.04 -15.75 3.88
N TRP A 165 29.04 -16.12 3.06
CA TRP A 165 28.69 -15.36 1.87
C TRP A 165 28.05 -14.00 2.20
N ILE A 166 27.31 -13.88 3.32
CA ILE A 166 26.79 -12.60 3.81
C ILE A 166 27.94 -11.70 4.24
N GLN A 167 28.90 -12.22 5.00
CA GLN A 167 30.09 -11.46 5.42
C GLN A 167 30.97 -11.03 4.24
N ALA A 168 30.96 -11.82 3.17
CA ALA A 168 31.60 -11.48 1.90
C ALA A 168 30.77 -10.54 1.02
N GLU A 169 29.59 -10.09 1.49
CA GLU A 169 28.61 -9.27 0.76
C GLU A 169 28.12 -9.90 -0.56
N GLN A 170 28.29 -11.21 -0.72
CA GLN A 170 27.84 -11.96 -1.89
C GLN A 170 26.45 -12.58 -1.64
N TYR A 171 25.44 -11.73 -1.48
CA TYR A 171 24.08 -12.12 -1.08
C TYR A 171 23.40 -13.09 -2.07
N SER A 172 23.69 -12.98 -3.36
CA SER A 172 23.18 -13.90 -4.38
C SER A 172 23.69 -15.33 -4.20
N ARG A 173 24.94 -15.47 -3.68
CA ARG A 173 25.53 -16.77 -3.34
C ARG A 173 25.05 -17.29 -1.97
N ALA A 174 24.73 -16.38 -1.04
CA ALA A 174 24.21 -16.73 0.28
C ALA A 174 22.79 -17.30 0.19
N LEU A 175 21.93 -16.75 -0.68
CA LEU A 175 20.50 -17.09 -0.73
C LEU A 175 20.19 -18.58 -0.94
N PRO A 176 20.84 -19.33 -1.86
CA PRO A 176 20.59 -20.77 -2.02
C PRO A 176 20.87 -21.56 -0.73
N TRP A 177 21.95 -21.21 -0.01
CA TRP A 177 22.30 -21.85 1.25
C TRP A 177 21.36 -21.46 2.39
N ALA A 178 20.96 -20.19 2.44
CA ALA A 178 19.94 -19.73 3.39
C ALA A 178 18.60 -20.45 3.21
N LYS A 179 18.18 -20.69 1.97
CA LYS A 179 16.97 -21.47 1.68
C LYS A 179 17.08 -22.90 2.19
N LYS A 180 18.24 -23.55 2.02
CA LYS A 180 18.48 -24.90 2.55
C LYS A 180 18.46 -24.92 4.09
N TRP A 181 19.13 -23.94 4.71
CA TRP A 181 19.13 -23.79 6.16
C TRP A 181 17.74 -23.53 6.71
N PHE A 182 16.98 -22.61 6.08
CA PHE A 182 15.59 -22.31 6.45
C PHE A 182 14.68 -23.52 6.29
N ALA A 183 14.84 -24.31 5.22
CA ALA A 183 14.06 -25.50 4.98
C ALA A 183 14.31 -26.61 6.03
N ALA A 184 15.58 -26.77 6.44
CA ALA A 184 15.99 -27.77 7.40
C ALA A 184 15.62 -27.44 8.86
N ALA A 185 15.36 -26.17 9.16
CA ALA A 185 15.06 -25.71 10.52
C ALA A 185 13.69 -26.22 10.99
N ASN A 186 13.70 -26.90 12.17
CA ASN A 186 12.47 -27.38 12.83
C ASN A 186 12.69 -27.43 14.36
N PRO A 187 12.01 -26.57 15.15
CA PRO A 187 11.11 -25.51 14.72
C PRO A 187 11.86 -24.34 14.05
N LYS A 188 11.14 -23.57 13.21
CA LYS A 188 11.67 -22.32 12.65
C LYS A 188 11.58 -21.21 13.70
N GLU A 189 12.69 -20.69 14.10
CA GLU A 189 12.83 -19.55 15.02
C GLU A 189 12.85 -18.22 14.27
N ARG A 190 12.69 -17.11 14.99
CA ARG A 190 12.71 -15.74 14.44
C ARG A 190 13.93 -15.48 13.57
N ARG A 191 15.13 -15.91 14.01
CA ARG A 191 16.41 -15.70 13.29
C ARG A 191 16.40 -16.26 11.86
N HIS A 192 15.68 -17.38 11.61
CA HIS A 192 15.59 -17.97 10.28
C HIS A 192 14.80 -17.06 9.32
N PHE A 193 13.71 -16.47 9.79
CA PHE A 193 12.90 -15.54 9.03
C PHE A 193 13.60 -14.20 8.82
N ASP A 194 14.23 -13.66 9.86
CA ASP A 194 14.98 -12.39 9.80
C ASP A 194 16.10 -12.47 8.76
N LEU A 195 16.82 -13.61 8.70
CA LEU A 195 17.86 -13.82 7.71
C LEU A 195 17.30 -13.88 6.28
N MET A 196 16.20 -14.59 6.07
CA MET A 196 15.55 -14.65 4.76
C MET A 196 15.02 -13.27 4.34
N ASN A 197 14.38 -12.55 5.25
CA ASN A 197 13.90 -11.18 5.03
C ASN A 197 15.07 -10.24 4.64
N PHE A 198 16.17 -10.32 5.38
CA PHE A 198 17.40 -9.55 5.10
C PHE A 198 17.95 -9.83 3.70
N LEU A 199 18.09 -11.12 3.32
CA LEU A 199 18.66 -11.50 2.03
C LEU A 199 17.75 -11.08 0.86
N TYR A 200 16.43 -11.25 0.97
CA TYR A 200 15.51 -10.80 -0.06
C TYR A 200 15.50 -9.27 -0.20
N ASN A 201 15.63 -8.55 0.92
CA ASN A 201 15.77 -7.10 0.90
C ASN A 201 17.06 -6.66 0.19
N LYS A 202 18.21 -7.28 0.52
CA LYS A 202 19.50 -6.98 -0.13
C LYS A 202 19.54 -7.29 -1.62
N LEU A 203 18.71 -8.23 -2.05
CA LEU A 203 18.60 -8.65 -3.45
C LEU A 203 17.42 -7.98 -4.18
N GLU A 204 16.73 -7.03 -3.52
CA GLU A 204 15.57 -6.29 -4.06
C GLU A 204 14.44 -7.22 -4.54
N GLN A 205 14.31 -8.40 -3.92
CA GLN A 205 13.29 -9.39 -4.25
C GLN A 205 12.03 -9.17 -3.38
N SER A 206 11.29 -8.11 -3.66
CA SER A 206 10.14 -7.67 -2.86
C SER A 206 9.01 -8.71 -2.76
N GLY A 207 8.76 -9.50 -3.82
CA GLY A 207 7.74 -10.55 -3.80
C GLY A 207 8.04 -11.65 -2.77
N PRO A 208 9.16 -12.39 -2.90
CA PRO A 208 9.58 -13.37 -1.89
C PRO A 208 9.77 -12.77 -0.49
N GLN A 209 10.17 -11.50 -0.39
CA GLN A 209 10.28 -10.79 0.87
C GLN A 209 8.90 -10.62 1.53
N ALA A 210 7.89 -10.21 0.77
CA ALA A 210 6.51 -10.07 1.27
C ALA A 210 5.94 -11.40 1.77
N ASP A 211 6.26 -12.52 1.11
CA ASP A 211 5.84 -13.86 1.54
C ASP A 211 6.48 -14.26 2.88
N ILE A 212 7.75 -13.93 3.10
CA ILE A 212 8.43 -14.16 4.38
C ILE A 212 7.83 -13.30 5.47
N VAL A 213 7.64 -12.00 5.21
CA VAL A 213 7.05 -11.06 6.18
C VAL A 213 5.62 -11.51 6.54
N LYS A 214 4.83 -11.96 5.59
CA LYS A 214 3.50 -12.55 5.85
C LYS A 214 3.57 -13.77 6.78
N GLN A 215 4.53 -14.66 6.58
CA GLN A 215 4.75 -15.80 7.47
C GLN A 215 5.17 -15.36 8.87
N MET A 216 5.96 -14.28 8.98
CA MET A 216 6.33 -13.68 10.26
C MET A 216 5.12 -13.10 10.98
N ILE A 217 4.28 -12.33 10.30
CA ILE A 217 3.03 -11.77 10.86
C ILE A 217 2.13 -12.88 11.41
N ASN A 218 2.00 -14.01 10.70
CA ASN A 218 1.19 -15.12 11.17
C ASN A 218 1.71 -15.75 12.49
N ARG A 219 2.98 -15.55 12.83
CA ARG A 219 3.62 -16.09 14.04
C ARG A 219 3.75 -15.03 15.15
N TRP A 220 3.94 -13.78 14.77
CA TRP A 220 4.15 -12.63 15.65
C TRP A 220 3.23 -11.48 15.20
N PRO A 221 1.90 -11.67 15.29
CA PRO A 221 0.93 -10.68 14.81
C PRO A 221 0.96 -9.37 15.62
N GLU A 222 1.51 -9.41 16.82
CA GLU A 222 1.71 -8.25 17.71
C GLU A 222 2.89 -7.36 17.27
N ASP A 223 3.77 -7.86 16.41
CA ASP A 223 4.92 -7.10 15.92
C ASP A 223 4.50 -6.11 14.84
N ARG A 224 4.31 -4.88 15.25
CA ARG A 224 3.88 -3.78 14.39
C ARG A 224 4.81 -3.53 13.21
N GLU A 225 6.14 -3.62 13.43
CA GLU A 225 7.12 -3.35 12.37
C GLU A 225 6.95 -4.28 11.17
N LEU A 226 6.48 -5.51 11.39
CA LEU A 226 6.21 -6.46 10.32
C LEU A 226 5.05 -6.01 9.42
N TRP A 227 3.99 -5.46 10.02
CA TRP A 227 2.85 -4.94 9.28
C TRP A 227 3.22 -3.71 8.45
N ASP A 228 3.99 -2.79 9.04
CA ASP A 228 4.48 -1.60 8.35
C ASP A 228 5.42 -1.97 7.20
N ALA A 229 6.30 -2.95 7.42
CA ALA A 229 7.16 -3.49 6.37
C ALA A 229 6.34 -4.13 5.23
N TRP A 230 5.28 -4.88 5.58
CA TRP A 230 4.43 -5.54 4.59
C TRP A 230 3.65 -4.54 3.74
N ALA A 231 3.09 -3.51 4.35
CA ALA A 231 2.44 -2.41 3.63
C ALA A 231 3.42 -1.67 2.70
N SER A 232 4.65 -1.41 3.19
CA SER A 232 5.70 -0.76 2.40
C SER A 232 6.13 -1.60 1.20
N LEU A 233 6.27 -2.92 1.36
CA LEU A 233 6.61 -3.83 0.27
C LEU A 233 5.56 -3.83 -0.84
N PHE A 234 4.28 -3.76 -0.50
CA PHE A 234 3.22 -3.61 -1.48
C PHE A 234 3.30 -2.28 -2.23
N THR A 235 3.61 -1.18 -1.53
CA THR A 235 3.79 0.14 -2.17
C THR A 235 4.99 0.11 -3.14
N VAL A 236 6.12 -0.47 -2.74
CA VAL A 236 7.31 -0.61 -3.60
C VAL A 236 7.01 -1.48 -4.83
N ALA A 237 6.16 -2.48 -4.68
CA ALA A 237 5.71 -3.35 -5.78
C ALA A 237 4.63 -2.72 -6.68
N GLY A 238 4.19 -1.47 -6.42
CA GLY A 238 3.09 -0.83 -7.14
C GLY A 238 1.71 -1.46 -6.86
N GLN A 239 1.57 -2.17 -5.76
CA GLN A 239 0.34 -2.85 -5.34
C GLN A 239 -0.38 -2.03 -4.26
N ASP A 240 -0.75 -0.80 -4.61
CA ASP A 240 -1.29 0.18 -3.66
C ASP A 240 -2.60 -0.28 -2.99
N GLU A 241 -3.43 -1.07 -3.68
CA GLU A 241 -4.65 -1.65 -3.10
C GLU A 241 -4.33 -2.60 -1.93
N ASN A 242 -3.27 -3.41 -2.06
CA ASN A 242 -2.83 -4.30 -1.01
C ASN A 242 -2.23 -3.51 0.17
N ALA A 243 -1.46 -2.46 -0.12
CA ALA A 243 -0.93 -1.55 0.90
C ALA A 243 -2.07 -0.88 1.68
N PHE A 244 -3.11 -0.43 0.96
CA PHE A 244 -4.32 0.11 1.57
C PHE A 244 -5.05 -0.94 2.43
N ALA A 245 -5.20 -2.17 1.94
CA ALA A 245 -5.85 -3.24 2.69
C ALA A 245 -5.14 -3.51 4.03
N VAL A 246 -3.81 -3.55 4.05
CA VAL A 246 -3.01 -3.71 5.28
C VAL A 246 -3.23 -2.52 6.21
N THR A 247 -3.15 -1.28 5.70
CA THR A 247 -3.35 -0.05 6.49
C THR A 247 -4.76 -0.01 7.09
N LYS A 248 -5.77 -0.43 6.33
CA LYS A 248 -7.16 -0.58 6.79
C LYS A 248 -7.28 -1.60 7.94
N LEU A 249 -6.62 -2.75 7.82
CA LEU A 249 -6.62 -3.76 8.89
C LEU A 249 -5.99 -3.21 10.18
N LEU A 250 -4.88 -2.50 10.09
CA LEU A 250 -4.22 -1.85 11.22
C LEU A 250 -5.13 -0.80 11.88
N TYR A 251 -5.86 -0.02 11.08
CA TYR A 251 -6.83 0.94 11.60
C TYR A 251 -7.99 0.23 12.32
N LEU A 252 -8.58 -0.79 11.72
CA LEU A 252 -9.69 -1.54 12.30
C LEU A 252 -9.29 -2.29 13.57
N GLY A 253 -8.06 -2.76 13.64
CA GLY A 253 -7.47 -3.37 14.83
C GLY A 253 -7.11 -2.38 15.94
N GLY A 254 -7.28 -1.07 15.72
CA GLY A 254 -6.95 -0.03 16.70
C GLY A 254 -5.45 0.19 16.92
N VAL A 255 -4.63 -0.30 16.00
CA VAL A 255 -3.16 -0.23 16.09
C VAL A 255 -2.64 1.15 15.68
N LEU A 256 -3.34 1.84 14.75
CA LEU A 256 -3.00 3.18 14.32
C LEU A 256 -3.48 4.19 15.37
N THR A 257 -2.55 4.90 16.00
CA THR A 257 -2.84 5.79 17.13
C THR A 257 -2.45 7.24 16.88
N SER A 258 -1.51 7.50 15.99
CA SER A 258 -1.07 8.86 15.66
C SER A 258 -2.00 9.53 14.66
N GLU A 259 -2.07 10.86 14.70
CA GLU A 259 -2.84 11.68 13.77
C GLU A 259 -2.44 11.40 12.32
N ASP A 260 -1.14 11.37 12.03
CA ASP A 260 -0.62 11.16 10.67
C ASP A 260 -1.02 9.80 10.09
N GLU A 261 -0.99 8.76 10.90
CA GLU A 261 -1.41 7.42 10.49
C GLU A 261 -2.90 7.36 10.15
N ILE A 262 -3.72 7.99 11.00
CA ILE A 262 -5.18 8.07 10.78
C ILE A 262 -5.48 8.88 9.52
N LEU A 263 -4.81 10.02 9.34
CA LEU A 263 -4.98 10.84 8.14
C LEU A 263 -4.53 10.11 6.87
N LYS A 264 -3.54 9.25 6.94
CA LYS A 264 -3.14 8.39 5.82
C LYS A 264 -4.26 7.42 5.43
N VAL A 265 -4.99 6.86 6.40
CA VAL A 265 -6.18 6.04 6.11
C VAL A 265 -7.25 6.85 5.39
N VAL A 266 -7.55 8.06 5.89
CA VAL A 266 -8.51 8.98 5.27
C VAL A 266 -8.09 9.32 3.83
N GLN A 267 -6.80 9.56 3.61
CA GLN A 267 -6.26 9.84 2.29
C GLN A 267 -6.41 8.65 1.33
N TYR A 268 -6.15 7.43 1.76
CA TYR A 268 -6.38 6.24 0.95
C TYR A 268 -7.85 6.09 0.54
N TYR A 269 -8.78 6.24 1.47
CA TYR A 269 -10.21 6.21 1.14
C TYR A 269 -10.60 7.30 0.13
N SER A 270 -10.02 8.51 0.25
CA SER A 270 -10.25 9.60 -0.71
C SER A 270 -9.67 9.28 -2.08
N TYR A 271 -8.47 8.72 -2.13
CA TYR A 271 -7.79 8.33 -3.36
C TYR A 271 -8.58 7.28 -4.16
N TYR A 272 -9.18 6.32 -3.45
CA TYR A 272 -10.03 5.29 -4.05
C TYR A 272 -11.49 5.73 -4.23
N GLU A 273 -11.76 7.02 -4.29
CA GLU A 273 -13.09 7.60 -4.55
C GLU A 273 -14.17 7.13 -3.56
N MET A 274 -13.80 6.92 -2.32
CA MET A 274 -14.68 6.55 -1.21
C MET A 274 -14.81 7.71 -0.19
N PRO A 275 -15.29 8.90 -0.60
CA PRO A 275 -15.30 10.09 0.26
C PRO A 275 -16.19 9.95 1.49
N TYR A 276 -17.25 9.16 1.41
CA TYR A 276 -18.15 8.92 2.55
C TYR A 276 -17.43 8.19 3.68
N GLN A 277 -16.73 7.10 3.36
CA GLN A 277 -15.97 6.34 4.34
C GLN A 277 -14.81 7.16 4.91
N ALA A 278 -14.12 7.94 4.06
CA ALA A 278 -13.09 8.88 4.50
C ALA A 278 -13.66 9.89 5.51
N ALA A 279 -14.82 10.47 5.21
CA ALA A 279 -15.51 11.43 6.10
C ALA A 279 -15.90 10.79 7.43
N GLN A 280 -16.47 9.57 7.41
CA GLN A 280 -16.84 8.86 8.64
C GLN A 280 -15.65 8.59 9.55
N ILE A 281 -14.51 8.19 8.98
CA ILE A 281 -13.29 7.97 9.76
C ILE A 281 -12.82 9.30 10.34
N LEU A 282 -12.67 10.33 9.51
CA LEU A 282 -12.17 11.63 9.97
C LEU A 282 -13.08 12.24 11.04
N GLU A 283 -14.40 12.19 10.88
CA GLU A 283 -15.36 12.66 11.89
C GLU A 283 -15.25 11.91 13.21
N LYS A 284 -15.18 10.56 13.13
CA LYS A 284 -15.00 9.72 14.33
C LYS A 284 -13.74 10.09 15.09
N GLU A 285 -12.64 10.27 14.37
CA GLU A 285 -11.33 10.52 14.98
C GLU A 285 -11.18 11.96 15.51
N LEU A 286 -11.80 12.94 14.86
CA LEU A 286 -11.95 14.30 15.36
C LEU A 286 -12.76 14.32 16.67
N ASN A 287 -13.85 13.56 16.73
CA ASN A 287 -14.71 13.49 17.91
C ASN A 287 -14.05 12.72 19.07
N ALA A 288 -13.18 11.76 18.77
CA ALA A 288 -12.38 11.04 19.75
C ALA A 288 -11.14 11.83 20.22
N GLY A 289 -10.82 12.98 19.61
CA GLY A 289 -9.64 13.78 19.94
C GLY A 289 -8.31 13.17 19.48
N ARG A 290 -8.35 12.15 18.61
CA ARG A 290 -7.13 11.56 18.01
C ARG A 290 -6.62 12.33 16.80
N VAL A 291 -7.46 13.14 16.19
CA VAL A 291 -7.13 14.10 15.16
C VAL A 291 -7.45 15.50 15.70
N SER A 292 -6.55 16.43 15.49
CA SER A 292 -6.70 17.82 15.92
C SER A 292 -7.88 18.50 15.22
N ARG A 293 -8.71 19.23 16.00
CA ARG A 293 -9.91 19.90 15.49
C ARG A 293 -9.58 21.34 15.06
N ASP A 294 -8.67 21.48 14.11
CA ASP A 294 -8.32 22.76 13.50
C ASP A 294 -9.18 23.05 12.25
N THR A 295 -9.04 24.28 11.73
CA THR A 295 -9.80 24.73 10.55
C THR A 295 -9.52 23.86 9.32
N ASP A 296 -8.28 23.43 9.11
CA ASP A 296 -7.90 22.65 7.93
C ASP A 296 -8.55 21.27 7.94
N LYS A 297 -8.58 20.60 9.09
CA LYS A 297 -9.24 19.30 9.25
C LYS A 297 -10.76 19.41 9.13
N LEU A 298 -11.36 20.50 9.65
CA LEU A 298 -12.79 20.75 9.46
C LEU A 298 -13.12 21.00 7.99
N VAL A 299 -12.30 21.75 7.26
CA VAL A 299 -12.45 21.98 5.81
C VAL A 299 -12.29 20.66 5.04
N GLN A 300 -11.33 19.84 5.41
CA GLN A 300 -11.14 18.52 4.82
C GLN A 300 -12.39 17.63 5.03
N LEU A 301 -12.91 17.54 6.26
CA LEU A 301 -14.11 16.79 6.57
C LEU A 301 -15.32 17.27 5.77
N ALA A 302 -15.54 18.58 5.75
CA ALA A 302 -16.62 19.18 4.98
C ALA A 302 -16.49 18.92 3.48
N THR A 303 -15.27 18.94 2.94
CA THR A 303 -15.00 18.62 1.54
C THR A 303 -15.37 17.18 1.23
N LEU A 304 -14.99 16.24 2.10
CA LEU A 304 -15.34 14.82 1.96
C LEU A 304 -16.87 14.60 1.98
N PHE A 305 -17.57 15.23 2.92
CA PHE A 305 -19.05 15.17 2.95
C PHE A 305 -19.69 15.77 1.69
N ARG A 306 -19.17 16.88 1.18
CA ARG A 306 -19.67 17.50 -0.07
C ARG A 306 -19.42 16.59 -1.28
N GLN A 307 -18.23 15.93 -1.37
CA GLN A 307 -17.94 14.95 -2.41
C GLN A 307 -18.87 13.73 -2.34
N ALA A 308 -19.22 13.31 -1.12
CA ALA A 308 -20.20 12.26 -0.87
C ALA A 308 -21.66 12.72 -1.05
N ARG A 309 -21.92 14.01 -1.37
CA ARG A 309 -23.23 14.65 -1.44
C ARG A 309 -24.01 14.65 -0.11
N GLU A 310 -23.33 14.49 0.99
CA GLU A 310 -23.84 14.57 2.36
C GLU A 310 -23.85 16.04 2.83
N TYR A 311 -24.59 16.89 2.13
CA TYR A 311 -24.57 18.34 2.38
C TYR A 311 -25.09 18.70 3.76
N ALA A 312 -26.13 18.00 4.23
CA ALA A 312 -26.67 18.19 5.57
C ALA A 312 -25.62 18.00 6.68
N ARG A 313 -24.69 17.04 6.49
CA ARG A 313 -23.56 16.80 7.41
C ARG A 313 -22.42 17.80 7.21
N ALA A 314 -22.21 18.27 5.99
CA ALA A 314 -21.19 19.26 5.68
C ALA A 314 -21.48 20.63 6.30
N ILE A 315 -22.75 21.04 6.38
CA ILE A 315 -23.17 22.37 6.87
C ILE A 315 -22.64 22.68 8.27
N PRO A 316 -22.93 21.91 9.33
CA PRO A 316 -22.45 22.23 10.68
C PRO A 316 -20.92 22.25 10.78
N VAL A 317 -20.23 21.42 9.99
CA VAL A 317 -18.75 21.40 9.95
C VAL A 317 -18.21 22.68 9.31
N LEU A 318 -18.83 23.15 8.20
CA LEU A 318 -18.47 24.41 7.55
C LEU A 318 -18.78 25.61 8.44
N GLU A 319 -19.88 25.59 9.18
CA GLU A 319 -20.21 26.64 10.14
C GLU A 319 -19.15 26.72 11.25
N ALA A 320 -18.73 25.59 11.81
CA ALA A 320 -17.65 25.55 12.80
C ALA A 320 -16.32 26.07 12.21
N ALA A 321 -15.97 25.67 10.99
CA ALA A 321 -14.76 26.14 10.31
C ALA A 321 -14.79 27.64 10.06
N THR A 322 -15.95 28.21 9.68
CA THR A 322 -16.09 29.66 9.45
C THR A 322 -15.99 30.50 10.72
N GLN A 323 -16.30 29.93 11.89
CA GLN A 323 -16.12 30.61 13.19
C GLN A 323 -14.65 30.74 13.58
N SER A 324 -13.82 29.79 13.16
CA SER A 324 -12.38 29.77 13.50
C SER A 324 -11.49 30.56 12.54
N GLY A 325 -12.03 31.08 11.43
CA GLY A 325 -11.26 31.86 10.44
C GLY A 325 -11.89 31.80 9.05
N GLY A 326 -13.07 32.41 8.90
CA GLY A 326 -13.85 32.35 7.67
C GLY A 326 -13.23 33.11 6.52
N THR A 327 -12.77 32.41 5.48
CA THR A 327 -12.39 33.01 4.17
C THR A 327 -13.58 33.10 3.25
N GLY A 328 -13.51 33.98 2.24
CA GLY A 328 -14.57 34.07 1.21
C GLY A 328 -14.84 32.73 0.52
N ALA A 329 -13.81 31.92 0.29
CA ALA A 329 -13.95 30.59 -0.29
C ALA A 329 -14.71 29.62 0.64
N LEU A 330 -14.46 29.70 1.95
CA LEU A 330 -15.12 28.83 2.93
C LEU A 330 -16.60 29.20 3.10
N TYR A 331 -16.93 30.50 3.16
CA TYR A 331 -18.31 30.95 3.14
C TYR A 331 -19.04 30.58 1.85
N ALA A 332 -18.35 30.57 0.70
CA ALA A 332 -18.94 30.12 -0.55
C ALA A 332 -19.24 28.60 -0.52
N GLN A 333 -18.37 27.79 0.06
CA GLN A 333 -18.60 26.33 0.26
C GLN A 333 -19.82 26.10 1.17
N LEU A 334 -19.95 26.87 2.25
CA LEU A 334 -21.12 26.84 3.13
C LEU A 334 -22.38 27.22 2.36
N GLY A 335 -22.33 28.31 1.57
CA GLY A 335 -23.43 28.73 0.72
C GLY A 335 -23.87 27.66 -0.30
N GLU A 336 -22.89 26.97 -0.93
CA GLU A 336 -23.16 25.88 -1.87
C GLU A 336 -23.80 24.66 -1.17
N ALA A 337 -23.34 24.29 0.02
CA ALA A 337 -23.93 23.19 0.79
C ALA A 337 -25.39 23.51 1.19
N LEU A 338 -25.63 24.74 1.70
CA LEU A 338 -26.96 25.23 2.06
C LEU A 338 -27.90 25.31 0.85
N TYR A 339 -27.37 25.72 -0.33
CA TYR A 339 -28.12 25.73 -1.58
C TYR A 339 -28.57 24.34 -1.98
N ASN A 340 -27.67 23.35 -1.93
CA ASN A 340 -27.99 21.97 -2.30
C ASN A 340 -29.03 21.32 -1.35
N GLU A 341 -29.12 21.78 -0.09
CA GLU A 341 -30.16 21.37 0.86
C GLU A 341 -31.45 22.22 0.73
N GLY A 342 -31.50 23.14 -0.23
CA GLY A 342 -32.67 24.01 -0.43
C GLY A 342 -32.86 25.08 0.65
N LEU A 343 -31.84 25.32 1.49
CA LEU A 343 -31.86 26.31 2.59
C LEU A 343 -31.51 27.70 2.09
N CYS A 344 -32.31 28.22 1.15
CA CYS A 344 -32.02 29.41 0.33
C CYS A 344 -31.71 30.67 1.14
N VAL A 345 -32.42 30.96 2.21
CA VAL A 345 -32.21 32.16 3.03
C VAL A 345 -30.83 32.14 3.71
N ARG A 346 -30.45 30.97 4.24
CA ARG A 346 -29.14 30.77 4.86
C ARG A 346 -28.01 30.79 3.81
N ALA A 347 -28.26 30.16 2.64
CA ALA A 347 -27.34 30.15 1.52
C ALA A 347 -27.02 31.57 1.03
N GLU A 348 -28.05 32.42 0.86
CA GLU A 348 -27.88 33.83 0.48
C GLU A 348 -27.00 34.59 1.49
N THR A 349 -27.22 34.37 2.77
CA THR A 349 -26.43 35.00 3.83
C THR A 349 -24.96 34.59 3.75
N ALA A 350 -24.70 33.30 3.55
CA ALA A 350 -23.35 32.76 3.40
C ALA A 350 -22.65 33.30 2.12
N PHE A 351 -23.36 33.37 0.99
CA PHE A 351 -22.82 33.91 -0.27
C PHE A 351 -22.51 35.40 -0.17
N LYS A 352 -23.33 36.18 0.53
CA LYS A 352 -23.04 37.64 0.76
C LYS A 352 -21.76 37.79 1.58
N LYS A 353 -21.60 37.02 2.68
CA LYS A 353 -20.35 37.03 3.44
C LYS A 353 -19.15 36.56 2.59
N ALA A 354 -19.36 35.60 1.69
CA ALA A 354 -18.30 35.19 0.76
C ALA A 354 -17.85 36.33 -0.15
N ILE A 355 -18.80 37.09 -0.71
CA ILE A 355 -18.52 38.27 -1.55
C ILE A 355 -17.80 39.34 -0.76
N ASP A 356 -18.26 39.67 0.45
CA ASP A 356 -17.64 40.66 1.35
C ASP A 356 -16.19 40.28 1.70
N GLN A 357 -15.88 38.98 1.70
CA GLN A 357 -14.52 38.41 1.91
C GLN A 357 -13.77 38.16 0.59
N GLY A 358 -14.17 38.83 -0.51
CA GLY A 358 -13.46 38.78 -1.79
C GLY A 358 -13.68 37.56 -2.67
N TYR A 359 -14.69 36.73 -2.38
CA TYR A 359 -15.04 35.62 -3.28
C TYR A 359 -15.66 36.12 -4.59
N LYS A 360 -15.53 35.31 -5.65
CA LYS A 360 -16.01 35.62 -7.01
C LYS A 360 -17.50 35.93 -7.02
N ALA A 361 -17.85 37.21 -7.05
CA ALA A 361 -19.22 37.71 -6.95
C ALA A 361 -20.16 37.15 -8.06
N GLY A 362 -19.63 36.89 -9.26
CA GLY A 362 -20.43 36.38 -10.38
C GLY A 362 -21.08 35.03 -10.08
N LYS A 363 -20.32 34.06 -9.53
CA LYS A 363 -20.85 32.72 -9.15
C LYS A 363 -21.83 32.84 -7.96
N ALA A 364 -21.46 33.61 -6.95
CA ALA A 364 -22.29 33.75 -5.74
C ALA A 364 -23.64 34.41 -6.07
N TRP A 365 -23.65 35.53 -6.80
CA TRP A 365 -24.89 36.17 -7.19
C TRP A 365 -25.77 35.30 -8.10
N THR A 366 -25.19 34.49 -8.98
CA THR A 366 -25.96 33.54 -9.81
C THR A 366 -26.68 32.55 -8.92
N LEU A 367 -26.01 31.94 -7.94
CA LEU A 367 -26.61 30.98 -7.03
C LEU A 367 -27.69 31.62 -6.13
N ILE A 368 -27.45 32.83 -5.61
CA ILE A 368 -28.45 33.61 -4.87
C ILE A 368 -29.69 33.82 -5.73
N ALA A 369 -29.51 34.24 -6.98
CA ALA A 369 -30.60 34.51 -7.89
C ALA A 369 -31.41 33.25 -8.27
N THR A 370 -30.68 32.13 -8.52
CA THR A 370 -31.31 30.83 -8.80
C THR A 370 -32.16 30.38 -7.62
N CYS A 371 -31.60 30.45 -6.40
CA CYS A 371 -32.28 30.11 -5.16
C CYS A 371 -33.58 30.92 -4.98
N ARG A 372 -33.51 32.23 -5.19
CA ARG A 372 -34.72 33.10 -5.15
C ARG A 372 -35.74 32.74 -6.21
N TYR A 373 -35.30 32.32 -7.39
CA TYR A 373 -36.18 31.89 -8.47
C TYR A 373 -36.89 30.57 -8.14
N GLU A 374 -36.19 29.61 -7.56
CA GLU A 374 -36.79 28.34 -7.12
C GLU A 374 -37.85 28.54 -6.05
N ASP A 375 -37.65 29.47 -5.11
CA ASP A 375 -38.66 29.83 -4.12
C ASP A 375 -39.88 30.49 -4.74
N VAL A 376 -39.67 31.37 -5.75
CA VAL A 376 -40.82 31.94 -6.52
C VAL A 376 -41.60 30.83 -7.18
N GLN A 377 -40.95 29.86 -7.80
CA GLN A 377 -41.63 28.74 -8.49
C GLN A 377 -42.38 27.82 -7.51
N LYS A 378 -41.90 27.63 -6.30
CA LYS A 378 -42.60 26.86 -5.26
C LYS A 378 -43.85 27.58 -4.73
N GLN A 379 -43.76 28.89 -4.55
CA GLN A 379 -44.84 29.68 -3.92
C GLN A 379 -45.87 30.20 -4.87
N GLN A 380 -45.53 30.47 -6.14
CA GLN A 380 -46.36 31.16 -7.11
C GLN A 380 -46.37 30.42 -8.46
N LYS A 381 -47.15 29.34 -8.54
CA LYS A 381 -47.37 28.65 -9.81
C LYS A 381 -48.40 29.43 -10.62
N LEU A 382 -48.05 29.83 -11.85
CA LEU A 382 -49.01 30.31 -12.82
C LEU A 382 -49.93 29.16 -13.23
N SER A 383 -51.25 29.41 -13.33
CA SER A 383 -52.25 28.47 -13.82
C SER A 383 -52.97 29.05 -14.99
N CYS A 384 -53.29 28.25 -15.99
CA CYS A 384 -54.09 28.67 -17.16
C CYS A 384 -55.51 29.09 -16.76
N GLN A 385 -55.96 28.72 -15.58
CA GLN A 385 -57.30 29.11 -15.06
C GLN A 385 -57.27 30.47 -14.35
N MET A 386 -56.14 31.10 -14.15
CA MET A 386 -56.04 32.43 -13.54
C MET A 386 -56.56 33.50 -14.50
N THR A 387 -57.17 34.50 -13.92
CA THR A 387 -57.55 35.73 -14.65
C THR A 387 -56.32 36.52 -15.12
N GLU A 388 -56.47 37.35 -16.09
CA GLU A 388 -55.37 38.22 -16.59
C GLU A 388 -54.81 39.15 -15.51
N ALA A 389 -55.65 39.64 -14.61
CA ALA A 389 -55.20 40.42 -13.46
C ALA A 389 -54.35 39.61 -12.49
N GLU A 390 -54.73 38.37 -12.16
CA GLU A 390 -53.96 37.49 -11.29
C GLU A 390 -52.65 37.06 -11.90
N LYS A 391 -52.62 36.71 -13.20
CA LYS A 391 -51.37 36.37 -13.93
C LYS A 391 -50.45 37.60 -13.97
N THR A 392 -50.95 38.80 -14.17
CA THR A 392 -50.16 40.05 -14.18
C THR A 392 -49.60 40.35 -12.80
N ALA A 393 -50.39 40.19 -11.73
CA ALA A 393 -49.92 40.38 -10.36
C ALA A 393 -48.84 39.36 -10.00
N ALA A 394 -49.02 38.05 -10.34
CA ALA A 394 -48.05 36.99 -10.15
C ALA A 394 -46.71 37.29 -10.89
N ALA A 395 -46.76 37.78 -12.14
CA ALA A 395 -45.59 38.10 -12.92
C ALA A 395 -44.83 39.32 -12.33
N LYS A 396 -45.49 40.24 -11.66
CA LYS A 396 -44.88 41.43 -11.06
C LYS A 396 -44.58 41.35 -9.57
N THR A 397 -44.66 40.14 -8.97
CA THR A 397 -44.41 40.01 -7.54
C THR A 397 -43.08 40.51 -7.10
N LYS A 398 -42.97 40.99 -5.84
CA LYS A 398 -41.73 41.43 -5.20
C LYS A 398 -40.62 40.36 -5.25
N ALA A 399 -40.99 39.09 -5.15
CA ALA A 399 -40.07 37.97 -5.22
C ALA A 399 -39.42 37.84 -6.60
N ARG A 400 -40.18 37.95 -7.71
CA ARG A 400 -39.61 37.93 -9.08
C ARG A 400 -38.73 39.13 -9.35
N GLN A 401 -39.15 40.33 -8.89
CA GLN A 401 -38.34 41.54 -9.01
C GLN A 401 -37.03 41.39 -8.24
N SER A 402 -37.04 40.83 -7.05
CA SER A 402 -35.89 40.50 -6.21
C SER A 402 -34.94 39.53 -6.89
N THR A 403 -35.48 38.52 -7.58
CA THR A 403 -34.66 37.55 -8.37
C THR A 403 -33.95 38.25 -9.54
N ILE A 404 -34.68 39.09 -10.30
CA ILE A 404 -34.10 39.88 -11.40
C ILE A 404 -32.98 40.81 -10.86
N ALA A 405 -33.21 41.44 -9.71
CA ALA A 405 -32.22 42.32 -9.08
C ALA A 405 -30.96 41.54 -8.70
N ALA A 406 -31.09 40.32 -8.18
CA ALA A 406 -29.96 39.45 -7.86
C ALA A 406 -29.15 39.07 -9.12
N PHE A 407 -29.80 38.72 -10.23
CA PHE A 407 -29.10 38.48 -11.51
C PHE A 407 -28.42 39.72 -12.06
N LYS A 408 -28.95 40.91 -11.82
CA LYS A 408 -28.30 42.20 -12.22
C LYS A 408 -27.04 42.51 -11.44
N ASN A 409 -26.89 41.93 -10.22
CA ASN A 409 -25.66 42.09 -9.43
C ASN A 409 -24.53 41.16 -9.91
N VAL A 410 -24.77 40.29 -10.89
CA VAL A 410 -23.72 39.50 -11.52
C VAL A 410 -22.82 40.42 -12.32
N PRO A 411 -21.50 40.54 -12.00
CA PRO A 411 -20.60 41.43 -12.70
C PRO A 411 -20.53 41.16 -14.21
N LEU A 412 -20.51 42.22 -15.02
CA LEU A 412 -20.57 42.10 -16.48
C LEU A 412 -19.32 41.45 -17.10
N ASP A 413 -18.22 41.52 -16.42
CA ASP A 413 -16.91 40.91 -16.78
C ASP A 413 -16.78 39.46 -16.32
N SER A 414 -17.75 38.98 -15.55
CA SER A 414 -17.75 37.58 -15.06
C SER A 414 -18.17 36.59 -16.14
N LYS A 415 -17.68 35.34 -16.03
CA LYS A 415 -18.10 34.24 -16.91
C LYS A 415 -19.62 33.98 -16.88
N GLN A 416 -20.29 34.33 -15.78
CA GLN A 416 -21.72 34.18 -15.57
C GLN A 416 -22.58 35.30 -16.17
N ALA A 417 -22.01 36.40 -16.60
CA ALA A 417 -22.73 37.58 -17.09
C ALA A 417 -23.69 37.28 -18.26
N ARG A 418 -23.25 36.46 -19.21
CA ARG A 418 -24.09 36.05 -20.35
C ARG A 418 -25.31 35.25 -19.92
N ASP A 419 -25.14 34.34 -19.01
CA ASP A 419 -26.24 33.46 -18.54
C ASP A 419 -27.17 34.25 -17.61
N ALA A 420 -26.66 35.13 -16.79
CA ALA A 420 -27.48 36.03 -16.00
C ALA A 420 -28.41 36.91 -16.87
N LYS A 421 -27.90 37.43 -18.01
CA LYS A 421 -28.76 38.17 -18.98
C LYS A 421 -29.82 37.28 -19.58
N LYS A 422 -29.55 36.05 -19.93
CA LYS A 422 -30.52 35.09 -20.42
C LYS A 422 -31.64 34.82 -19.39
N TRP A 423 -31.23 34.59 -18.13
CA TRP A 423 -32.17 34.42 -17.03
C TRP A 423 -33.07 35.60 -16.83
N ILE A 424 -32.57 36.84 -16.85
CA ILE A 424 -33.36 38.06 -16.75
C ILE A 424 -34.37 38.15 -17.90
N SER A 425 -33.94 37.82 -19.12
CA SER A 425 -34.82 37.83 -20.29
C SER A 425 -35.89 36.74 -20.14
N PHE A 426 -35.52 35.54 -19.72
CA PHE A 426 -36.49 34.43 -19.49
C PHE A 426 -37.54 34.81 -18.45
N ILE A 427 -37.12 35.31 -17.27
CA ILE A 427 -38.09 35.65 -16.19
C ILE A 427 -39.06 36.76 -16.66
N LYS A 428 -38.56 37.73 -17.47
CA LYS A 428 -39.39 38.80 -18.03
C LYS A 428 -40.38 38.28 -19.06
N SER A 429 -40.00 37.28 -19.88
CA SER A 429 -40.84 36.73 -20.94
C SER A 429 -41.66 35.50 -20.47
N GLU A 430 -41.48 35.06 -19.25
CA GLU A 430 -42.13 33.87 -18.70
C GLU A 430 -43.67 33.94 -18.80
N ARG A 431 -44.20 35.13 -18.55
CA ARG A 431 -45.67 35.36 -18.70
C ARG A 431 -46.12 35.11 -20.13
N LEU A 432 -45.45 35.68 -21.12
CA LEU A 432 -45.81 35.51 -22.54
C LEU A 432 -45.68 34.08 -23.00
N THR A 433 -44.63 33.38 -22.55
CA THR A 433 -44.41 31.98 -22.86
C THR A 433 -45.47 31.10 -22.21
N PHE A 434 -45.86 31.44 -21.00
CA PHE A 434 -46.94 30.74 -20.29
C PHE A 434 -48.28 30.94 -20.99
N ASP A 435 -48.62 32.17 -21.39
CA ASP A 435 -49.90 32.46 -22.11
C ASP A 435 -49.96 31.66 -23.43
N LYS A 436 -48.88 31.65 -24.21
CA LYS A 436 -48.82 30.87 -25.44
C LYS A 436 -49.00 29.35 -25.20
N ARG A 437 -48.49 28.85 -24.09
CA ARG A 437 -48.70 27.45 -23.69
C ARG A 437 -50.18 27.20 -23.36
N CYS A 438 -50.78 28.09 -22.60
CA CYS A 438 -52.21 27.98 -22.28
C CYS A 438 -53.11 28.03 -23.52
N GLU A 439 -52.78 28.94 -24.46
CA GLU A 439 -53.47 28.99 -25.76
C GLU A 439 -53.31 27.71 -26.57
N PHE A 440 -52.13 27.11 -26.55
CA PHE A 440 -51.86 25.84 -27.21
C PHE A 440 -52.63 24.68 -26.55
N GLU A 441 -52.59 24.55 -25.23
CA GLU A 441 -53.30 23.52 -24.46
C GLU A 441 -54.81 23.63 -24.67
N GLU A 442 -55.32 24.85 -24.72
CA GLU A 442 -56.72 25.12 -25.00
C GLU A 442 -57.11 24.72 -26.43
N ARG A 443 -56.27 25.01 -27.41
CA ARG A 443 -56.49 24.60 -28.80
C ARG A 443 -56.50 23.08 -28.93
N VAL A 444 -55.54 22.37 -28.29
CA VAL A 444 -55.51 20.90 -28.31
C VAL A 444 -56.78 20.33 -27.69
N ARG A 445 -57.16 20.84 -26.51
CA ARG A 445 -58.37 20.42 -25.81
C ARG A 445 -59.63 20.63 -26.65
N ARG A 446 -59.69 21.78 -27.29
CA ARG A 446 -60.85 22.10 -28.18
C ARG A 446 -60.84 21.13 -29.35
N GLU A 447 -59.77 20.82 -30.01
CA GLU A 447 -59.71 19.89 -31.12
C GLU A 447 -60.06 18.45 -30.68
N GLU A 448 -59.62 18.02 -29.50
CA GLU A 448 -59.99 16.72 -28.92
C GLU A 448 -61.52 16.66 -28.64
N CYS A 449 -62.04 17.73 -28.05
CA CYS A 449 -63.48 17.82 -27.82
C CYS A 449 -64.29 17.87 -29.13
N PHE A 450 -63.80 18.54 -30.15
CA PHE A 450 -64.44 18.52 -31.46
C PHE A 450 -64.50 17.12 -32.06
N LYS A 451 -63.49 16.31 -31.90
CA LYS A 451 -63.48 14.89 -32.30
C LYS A 451 -64.45 14.06 -31.47
N ASP A 452 -64.57 14.34 -30.18
CA ASP A 452 -65.55 13.64 -29.31
C ASP A 452 -67.00 14.00 -29.66
N ILE A 453 -67.26 15.28 -29.90
CA ILE A 453 -68.55 15.77 -30.34
C ILE A 453 -68.89 15.15 -31.71
N SER A 454 -67.98 15.15 -32.68
CA SER A 454 -68.20 14.55 -34.00
C SER A 454 -68.60 13.06 -33.90
N ARG A 455 -67.85 12.29 -33.08
CA ARG A 455 -68.15 10.88 -32.84
C ARG A 455 -69.52 10.67 -32.16
N ALA A 456 -69.86 11.55 -31.21
CA ALA A 456 -71.15 11.47 -30.53
C ALA A 456 -72.28 11.76 -31.48
N ILE A 457 -72.11 12.69 -32.44
CA ILE A 457 -73.10 12.99 -33.46
C ILE A 457 -73.27 11.85 -34.49
N GLU A 458 -72.13 11.22 -34.88
CA GLU A 458 -72.13 10.06 -35.79
C GLU A 458 -72.71 8.79 -35.11
N GLY A 459 -72.66 8.72 -33.78
CA GLY A 459 -73.26 7.66 -32.97
C GLY A 459 -74.80 7.78 -32.93
N GLN A 460 -75.53 6.67 -32.71
CA GLN A 460 -76.93 6.67 -32.72
C GLN A 460 -77.60 7.66 -31.73
N PHE A 461 -78.41 8.56 -32.23
CA PHE A 461 -79.24 9.39 -31.40
C PHE A 461 -80.26 8.50 -30.65
N VAL A 462 -80.21 8.48 -29.33
CA VAL A 462 -81.24 7.85 -28.49
C VAL A 462 -82.02 8.98 -27.83
N ASP A 463 -83.31 9.04 -28.07
CA ASP A 463 -84.27 10.06 -27.54
C ASP A 463 -83.82 11.54 -27.82
N GLY A 464 -83.25 11.79 -28.98
CA GLY A 464 -82.86 13.14 -29.36
C GLY A 464 -81.64 13.72 -28.61
N LYS A 465 -80.93 12.86 -27.87
CA LYS A 465 -79.72 13.23 -27.15
C LYS A 465 -78.54 12.34 -27.54
N PHE A 466 -77.40 12.91 -27.68
CA PHE A 466 -76.13 12.17 -27.85
C PHE A 466 -75.29 12.23 -26.58
N THR A 467 -74.50 11.23 -26.35
CA THR A 467 -73.66 11.13 -25.15
C THR A 467 -72.22 11.38 -25.54
N LEU A 468 -71.60 12.40 -24.93
CA LEU A 468 -70.15 12.65 -25.07
C LEU A 468 -69.33 11.62 -24.32
N GLY A 469 -68.21 11.20 -24.90
CA GLY A 469 -67.24 10.40 -24.22
C GLY A 469 -66.60 11.17 -23.06
N ASN A 470 -66.44 12.49 -23.24
CA ASN A 470 -65.98 13.40 -22.19
C ASN A 470 -67.00 14.51 -21.93
N PRO A 471 -67.74 14.50 -20.80
CA PRO A 471 -68.78 15.49 -20.47
C PRO A 471 -68.27 16.94 -20.45
N LYS A 472 -66.96 17.17 -20.22
CA LYS A 472 -66.32 18.53 -20.22
C LYS A 472 -66.33 19.15 -21.63
N CYS A 473 -66.60 18.39 -22.67
CA CYS A 473 -66.62 18.88 -24.03
C CYS A 473 -67.92 19.62 -24.37
N GLU A 474 -69.00 19.58 -23.52
CA GLU A 474 -70.14 20.39 -23.63
C GLU A 474 -69.86 21.89 -23.74
N ALA A 475 -68.83 22.37 -23.03
CA ALA A 475 -68.38 23.76 -23.07
C ALA A 475 -67.88 24.21 -24.47
N TYR A 476 -67.73 23.31 -25.41
CA TYR A 476 -67.25 23.60 -26.76
C TYR A 476 -68.32 23.44 -27.83
N TYR A 477 -69.62 23.26 -27.47
CA TYR A 477 -70.71 23.12 -28.42
C TYR A 477 -70.85 24.37 -29.29
N GLU A 478 -70.91 25.54 -28.72
CA GLU A 478 -71.02 26.82 -29.49
C GLU A 478 -69.85 26.96 -30.49
N ALA A 479 -68.61 26.69 -30.05
CA ALA A 479 -67.48 26.79 -30.92
C ALA A 479 -67.43 25.71 -32.01
N TYR A 480 -68.04 24.54 -31.77
CA TYR A 480 -68.21 23.48 -32.75
C TYR A 480 -69.33 23.87 -33.80
N ASP A 481 -70.48 24.40 -33.34
CA ASP A 481 -71.56 24.88 -34.21
C ASP A 481 -71.07 26.02 -35.11
N GLU A 482 -70.31 26.98 -34.56
CA GLU A 482 -69.71 28.07 -35.32
C GLU A 482 -68.75 27.54 -36.43
N LYS A 483 -68.02 26.51 -36.15
CA LYS A 483 -67.03 25.97 -37.09
C LYS A 483 -67.63 25.07 -38.15
N TYR A 484 -68.62 24.28 -37.79
CA TYR A 484 -69.14 23.22 -38.68
C TYR A 484 -70.63 23.47 -39.15
N GLY A 485 -71.24 24.56 -38.70
CA GLY A 485 -72.61 24.93 -39.11
C GLY A 485 -73.65 23.99 -38.55
N THR A 486 -73.40 23.38 -37.41
CA THR A 486 -74.36 22.55 -36.69
C THR A 486 -75.21 23.38 -35.72
N ASN A 487 -76.21 22.82 -35.07
CA ASN A 487 -77.02 23.51 -34.04
C ASN A 487 -77.18 22.54 -32.84
N ILE A 488 -76.05 22.30 -32.14
CA ILE A 488 -76.01 21.35 -31.01
C ILE A 488 -76.18 22.10 -29.67
N ALA A 489 -75.81 23.36 -29.63
CA ALA A 489 -75.83 24.19 -28.41
C ALA A 489 -77.22 24.68 -28.04
N GLY A 490 -78.19 24.59 -28.94
CA GLY A 490 -79.52 24.98 -28.60
C GLY A 490 -80.45 25.10 -29.63
#